data_6778d7cb63dd20469810fa822b36e799
#
_entry.id   6778d7cb63dd20469810fa822b36e799
#
_cell.length_a   1.000
_cell.length_b   1.000
_cell.length_c   1.000
_cell.angle_alpha   90.00
_cell.angle_beta   90.00
_cell.angle_gamma   90.00
#
_symmetry.space_group_name_H-M   'P 1'
#
loop_
_entity.id
_entity.type
_entity.pdbx_description
1 polymer ?
#
loop_
_entity_poly.entity_id
_entity_poly.type
_entity_poly.pdbx_seq_one_letter_code
_entity_poly.pdbx_strand_id
1 'polypeptide(L)'
;EFRDYAGAVINASDYYGNRLALVEAERNRDIARHGAQVDRTEWGMTPQTVNAYYSPVLNVIVFPAAILQPPFFNLNAEDAVNYGGIGAVIGHEIGHGLDDSGSKFDGNGAIRNWWTDEDAAQFEVRTKSLIAQYEDFCPFDDLCTNGEFTLGENIGDLGGITIALKAYQASLEGEPAPVLDSMTGVQRVFLGFAQIWRAKMRDEALRQLIATNPHAPSQYRTNGPVRNLPEWYEAFNVTPDNALYLPPEARVKLW
;
A
#
# COMPACT_ATOMS: atom_id res chain seq x y z
N GLU A 1 22.08 3.63 3.84
CA GLU A 1 23.26 4.49 3.77
C GLU A 1 22.87 5.81 3.11
N PHE A 2 23.44 6.96 3.58
CA PHE A 2 23.14 8.25 2.94
C PHE A 2 23.94 8.38 1.65
N ARG A 3 23.36 9.03 0.64
CA ARG A 3 24.05 9.32 -0.61
C ARG A 3 25.28 10.20 -0.36
N ASP A 4 26.43 9.83 -0.92
CA ASP A 4 27.65 10.60 -0.83
C ASP A 4 27.70 11.66 -1.94
N TYR A 5 27.86 12.92 -1.54
CA TYR A 5 28.03 14.08 -2.39
C TYR A 5 29.41 14.75 -2.22
N ALA A 6 30.38 14.04 -1.62
CA ALA A 6 31.70 14.61 -1.34
C ALA A 6 32.44 15.13 -2.59
N GLY A 7 32.08 14.62 -3.79
CA GLY A 7 32.61 15.11 -5.07
C GLY A 7 31.99 16.43 -5.59
N ALA A 8 30.89 16.90 -4.98
CA ALA A 8 30.24 18.14 -5.39
C ALA A 8 30.89 19.36 -4.71
N VAL A 9 31.49 20.27 -5.48
CA VAL A 9 32.03 21.53 -4.96
C VAL A 9 30.92 22.56 -4.84
N ILE A 10 30.64 22.98 -3.62
CA ILE A 10 29.55 23.94 -3.29
C ILE A 10 30.11 25.34 -3.07
N ASN A 11 29.54 26.34 -3.74
CA ASN A 11 29.82 27.75 -3.59
C ASN A 11 28.62 28.50 -3.00
N ALA A 12 28.77 29.14 -1.84
CA ALA A 12 27.71 29.83 -1.14
C ALA A 12 27.03 30.96 -1.96
N SER A 13 27.70 31.48 -2.97
CA SER A 13 27.20 32.59 -3.80
C SER A 13 26.63 32.13 -5.16
N ASP A 14 26.66 30.84 -5.46
CA ASP A 14 26.24 30.30 -6.77
C ASP A 14 25.23 29.16 -6.63
N TYR A 15 23.98 29.53 -6.44
CA TYR A 15 22.88 28.53 -6.34
C TYR A 15 22.75 27.65 -7.60
N TYR A 16 22.87 28.26 -8.76
CA TYR A 16 22.69 27.51 -10.02
C TYR A 16 23.85 26.55 -10.26
N GLY A 17 25.11 27.01 -10.08
CA GLY A 17 26.27 26.13 -10.17
C GLY A 17 26.24 25.00 -9.16
N ASN A 18 25.78 25.24 -7.93
CA ASN A 18 25.59 24.20 -6.92
C ASN A 18 24.60 23.14 -7.38
N ARG A 19 23.47 23.55 -7.98
CA ARG A 19 22.49 22.60 -8.55
C ARG A 19 23.11 21.74 -9.64
N LEU A 20 23.88 22.35 -10.54
CA LEU A 20 24.55 21.59 -11.61
C LEU A 20 25.57 20.61 -11.03
N ALA A 21 26.39 21.03 -10.05
CA ALA A 21 27.35 20.14 -9.40
C ALA A 21 26.70 18.93 -8.72
N LEU A 22 25.55 19.13 -8.07
CA LEU A 22 24.79 18.03 -7.46
C LEU A 22 24.19 17.09 -8.51
N VAL A 23 23.62 17.63 -9.58
CA VAL A 23 23.09 16.82 -10.71
C VAL A 23 24.20 16.02 -11.37
N GLU A 24 25.38 16.62 -11.55
CA GLU A 24 26.54 15.92 -12.11
C GLU A 24 27.04 14.81 -11.21
N ALA A 25 27.10 15.03 -9.90
CA ALA A 25 27.47 14.01 -8.92
C ALA A 25 26.50 12.82 -8.97
N GLU A 26 25.16 13.07 -9.00
CA GLU A 26 24.15 12.02 -9.16
C GLU A 26 24.31 11.25 -10.46
N ARG A 27 24.48 11.95 -11.59
CA ARG A 27 24.69 11.32 -12.89
C ARG A 27 25.92 10.43 -12.91
N ASN A 28 27.03 10.92 -12.36
CA ASN A 28 28.28 10.15 -12.32
C ASN A 28 28.12 8.91 -11.46
N ARG A 29 27.39 8.99 -10.36
CA ARG A 29 27.04 7.85 -9.53
C ARG A 29 26.21 6.83 -10.30
N ASP A 30 25.18 7.28 -11.03
CA ASP A 30 24.32 6.38 -11.82
C ASP A 30 25.10 5.69 -12.96
N ILE A 31 26.01 6.42 -13.60
CA ILE A 31 26.92 5.85 -14.61
C ILE A 31 27.85 4.79 -13.98
N ALA A 32 28.41 5.08 -12.82
CA ALA A 32 29.31 4.13 -12.14
C ALA A 32 28.60 2.83 -11.69
N ARG A 33 27.27 2.87 -11.51
CA ARG A 33 26.47 1.69 -11.17
C ARG A 33 26.17 0.82 -12.41
N HIS A 34 26.33 1.34 -13.59
CA HIS A 34 26.03 0.58 -14.81
C HIS A 34 26.94 -0.64 -14.94
N GLY A 35 26.34 -1.83 -14.98
CA GLY A 35 27.06 -3.10 -15.01
C GLY A 35 27.60 -3.60 -13.66
N ALA A 36 27.37 -2.85 -12.56
CA ALA A 36 27.69 -3.31 -11.21
C ALA A 36 26.57 -4.23 -10.67
N GLN A 37 26.87 -4.93 -9.58
CA GLN A 37 25.84 -5.66 -8.84
C GLN A 37 24.82 -4.69 -8.23
N VAL A 38 23.57 -5.12 -8.17
CA VAL A 38 22.47 -4.36 -7.57
C VAL A 38 22.72 -4.21 -6.06
N ASP A 39 22.76 -2.97 -5.59
CA ASP A 39 22.83 -2.65 -4.17
C ASP A 39 21.41 -2.58 -3.58
N ARG A 40 21.02 -3.63 -2.83
CA ARG A 40 19.71 -3.72 -2.17
C ARG A 40 19.61 -2.89 -0.89
N THR A 41 20.68 -2.25 -0.44
CA THR A 41 20.70 -1.41 0.76
C THR A 41 20.39 0.05 0.46
N GLU A 42 20.28 0.42 -0.83
CA GLU A 42 19.98 1.78 -1.24
C GLU A 42 18.50 2.10 -1.09
N TRP A 43 18.21 3.24 -0.48
CA TRP A 43 16.83 3.68 -0.24
C TRP A 43 16.42 4.76 -1.24
N GLY A 44 15.19 4.61 -1.79
CA GLY A 44 14.54 5.60 -2.63
C GLY A 44 13.89 6.74 -1.85
N MET A 45 13.60 6.54 -0.56
CA MET A 45 13.00 7.53 0.33
C MET A 45 13.93 7.89 1.47
N THR A 46 13.80 9.13 1.96
CA THR A 46 14.54 9.61 3.13
C THR A 46 13.88 9.16 4.44
N PRO A 47 14.62 9.06 5.57
CA PRO A 47 14.08 8.57 6.85
C PRO A 47 12.88 9.35 7.39
N GLN A 48 12.76 10.64 7.06
CA GLN A 48 11.65 11.51 7.49
C GLN A 48 10.40 11.41 6.62
N THR A 49 10.40 10.57 5.58
CA THR A 49 9.24 10.37 4.71
C THR A 49 8.20 9.50 5.42
N VAL A 50 6.98 10.01 5.60
CA VAL A 50 5.85 9.25 6.13
C VAL A 50 5.23 8.45 4.98
N ASN A 51 5.89 7.38 4.61
CA ASN A 51 5.47 6.44 3.56
C ASN A 51 6.28 5.14 3.67
N ALA A 52 5.90 4.15 2.87
CA ALA A 52 6.64 2.92 2.61
C ALA A 52 6.68 2.67 1.10
N TYR A 53 7.44 1.70 0.64
CA TYR A 53 7.42 1.28 -0.75
C TYR A 53 7.97 -0.12 -0.94
N TYR A 54 7.50 -0.79 -1.99
CA TYR A 54 8.13 -1.96 -2.58
C TYR A 54 8.96 -1.56 -3.82
N SER A 55 10.12 -2.16 -3.98
CA SER A 55 10.94 -2.02 -5.19
C SER A 55 11.02 -3.36 -5.92
N PRO A 56 10.35 -3.53 -7.08
CA PRO A 56 10.38 -4.79 -7.80
C PRO A 56 11.78 -5.15 -8.35
N VAL A 57 12.56 -4.15 -8.78
CA VAL A 57 13.94 -4.37 -9.25
C VAL A 57 14.90 -4.82 -8.14
N LEU A 58 14.68 -4.36 -6.91
CA LEU A 58 15.47 -4.75 -5.74
C LEU A 58 14.87 -5.95 -5.00
N ASN A 59 13.59 -6.22 -5.22
CA ASN A 59 12.76 -7.16 -4.47
C ASN A 59 12.90 -6.93 -2.95
N VAL A 60 12.63 -5.69 -2.53
CA VAL A 60 12.68 -5.26 -1.13
C VAL A 60 11.48 -4.40 -0.78
N ILE A 61 11.04 -4.46 0.48
CA ILE A 61 10.12 -3.51 1.09
C ILE A 61 10.89 -2.57 2.01
N VAL A 62 10.56 -1.29 2.00
CA VAL A 62 11.26 -0.26 2.77
C VAL A 62 10.28 0.57 3.60
N PHE A 63 10.58 0.72 4.88
CA PHE A 63 9.82 1.48 5.85
C PHE A 63 10.71 2.56 6.48
N PRO A 64 10.69 3.81 5.98
CA PRO A 64 11.36 4.94 6.63
C PRO A 64 10.91 5.12 8.08
N ALA A 65 11.80 5.60 8.94
CA ALA A 65 11.51 5.73 10.38
C ALA A 65 10.26 6.58 10.68
N ALA A 66 9.96 7.55 9.83
CA ALA A 66 8.83 8.46 10.05
C ALA A 66 7.45 7.81 9.94
N ILE A 67 7.29 6.69 9.22
CA ILE A 67 6.02 5.96 9.19
C ILE A 67 5.78 5.13 10.47
N LEU A 68 6.85 4.80 11.21
CA LEU A 68 6.78 4.00 12.44
C LEU A 68 6.33 4.85 13.64
N GLN A 69 5.29 5.65 13.45
CA GLN A 69 4.70 6.56 14.43
C GLN A 69 3.16 6.57 14.28
N PRO A 70 2.41 7.02 15.31
CA PRO A 70 0.97 7.21 15.16
C PRO A 70 0.61 8.09 13.95
N PRO A 71 -0.44 7.75 13.19
CA PRO A 71 -1.41 6.68 13.46
C PRO A 71 -1.04 5.29 12.95
N PHE A 72 0.08 5.11 12.24
CA PHE A 72 0.47 3.84 11.64
C PHE A 72 0.96 2.83 12.67
N PHE A 73 1.85 3.26 13.56
CA PHE A 73 2.38 2.45 14.66
C PHE A 73 2.39 3.22 15.97
N ASN A 74 1.92 2.58 17.03
CA ASN A 74 1.98 3.14 18.39
C ASN A 74 2.44 2.06 19.37
N LEU A 75 3.63 2.23 19.94
CA LEU A 75 4.23 1.29 20.89
C LEU A 75 3.34 0.99 22.11
N ASN A 76 2.48 1.96 22.49
CA ASN A 76 1.60 1.85 23.64
C ASN A 76 0.16 1.45 23.27
N ALA A 77 -0.13 1.25 21.99
CA ALA A 77 -1.44 0.76 21.56
C ALA A 77 -1.52 -0.77 21.71
N GLU A 78 -2.74 -1.27 21.79
CA GLU A 78 -3.01 -2.70 21.76
C GLU A 78 -2.70 -3.26 20.35
N ASP A 79 -2.24 -4.50 20.29
CA ASP A 79 -1.69 -5.12 19.07
C ASP A 79 -2.64 -5.08 17.88
N ALA A 80 -3.95 -5.32 18.06
CA ALA A 80 -4.91 -5.29 16.96
C ALA A 80 -4.89 -3.94 16.20
N VAL A 81 -4.68 -2.82 16.90
CA VAL A 81 -4.60 -1.49 16.29
C VAL A 81 -3.34 -1.38 15.43
N ASN A 82 -2.20 -1.87 15.93
CA ASN A 82 -0.93 -1.88 15.17
C ASN A 82 -0.98 -2.84 13.97
N TYR A 83 -1.62 -4.01 14.11
CA TYR A 83 -1.85 -4.90 12.97
C TYR A 83 -2.73 -4.25 11.92
N GLY A 84 -3.80 -3.55 12.31
CA GLY A 84 -4.64 -2.78 11.39
C GLY A 84 -3.94 -1.57 10.76
N GLY A 85 -3.01 -0.94 11.49
CA GLY A 85 -2.19 0.17 11.02
C GLY A 85 -0.99 -0.30 10.19
N ILE A 86 0.19 -0.30 10.81
CA ILE A 86 1.45 -0.64 10.14
C ILE A 86 1.45 -2.07 9.61
N GLY A 87 0.77 -3.02 10.26
CA GLY A 87 0.66 -4.40 9.77
C GLY A 87 -0.01 -4.46 8.39
N ALA A 88 -1.09 -3.71 8.18
CA ALA A 88 -1.74 -3.62 6.87
C ALA A 88 -0.83 -2.96 5.83
N VAL A 89 -0.03 -1.95 6.20
CA VAL A 89 0.95 -1.34 5.28
C VAL A 89 2.05 -2.34 4.92
N ILE A 90 2.56 -3.12 5.88
CA ILE A 90 3.55 -4.18 5.60
C ILE A 90 2.97 -5.20 4.60
N GLY A 91 1.75 -5.66 4.83
CA GLY A 91 1.08 -6.57 3.91
C GLY A 91 0.82 -5.96 2.53
N HIS A 92 0.52 -4.65 2.46
CA HIS A 92 0.36 -3.88 1.24
C HIS A 92 1.66 -3.85 0.41
N GLU A 93 2.78 -3.52 1.02
CA GLU A 93 4.08 -3.49 0.33
C GLU A 93 4.51 -4.88 -0.15
N ILE A 94 4.22 -5.94 0.62
CA ILE A 94 4.42 -7.32 0.17
C ILE A 94 3.53 -7.62 -1.04
N GLY A 95 2.28 -7.15 -1.01
CA GLY A 95 1.30 -7.30 -2.09
C GLY A 95 1.76 -6.73 -3.42
N HIS A 96 2.52 -5.64 -3.41
CA HIS A 96 3.08 -5.04 -4.62
C HIS A 96 4.03 -5.96 -5.40
N GLY A 97 4.61 -6.97 -4.76
CA GLY A 97 5.38 -8.01 -5.46
C GLY A 97 4.54 -8.90 -6.37
N LEU A 98 3.21 -8.92 -6.17
CA LEU A 98 2.26 -9.78 -6.85
C LEU A 98 1.11 -9.00 -7.51
N ASP A 99 1.16 -7.67 -7.54
CA ASP A 99 0.16 -6.85 -8.22
C ASP A 99 0.32 -6.88 -9.74
N ASP A 100 -0.48 -6.08 -10.45
CA ASP A 100 -0.46 -5.98 -11.92
C ASP A 100 0.86 -5.50 -12.51
N SER A 101 1.69 -4.84 -11.72
CA SER A 101 3.00 -4.31 -12.10
C SER A 101 4.15 -5.16 -11.57
N GLY A 102 4.17 -5.46 -10.27
CA GLY A 102 5.22 -6.25 -9.63
C GLY A 102 5.26 -7.70 -10.08
N SER A 103 4.11 -8.28 -10.43
CA SER A 103 4.01 -9.63 -10.99
C SER A 103 4.79 -9.85 -12.29
N LYS A 104 5.23 -8.77 -12.95
CA LYS A 104 6.08 -8.83 -14.16
C LYS A 104 7.57 -9.03 -13.85
N PHE A 105 7.96 -8.98 -12.57
CA PHE A 105 9.34 -9.16 -12.13
C PHE A 105 9.48 -10.49 -11.39
N ASP A 106 10.58 -11.18 -11.61
CA ASP A 106 10.94 -12.35 -10.81
C ASP A 106 11.64 -11.95 -9.50
N GLY A 107 11.88 -12.93 -8.61
CA GLY A 107 12.53 -12.69 -7.31
C GLY A 107 13.96 -12.11 -7.38
N ASN A 108 14.58 -12.05 -8.56
CA ASN A 108 15.86 -11.40 -8.79
C ASN A 108 15.72 -9.95 -9.30
N GLY A 109 14.49 -9.48 -9.51
CA GLY A 109 14.20 -8.14 -10.04
C GLY A 109 14.31 -8.03 -11.56
N ALA A 110 14.35 -9.14 -12.27
CA ALA A 110 14.34 -9.17 -13.73
C ALA A 110 12.92 -9.23 -14.29
N ILE A 111 12.64 -8.45 -15.33
CA ILE A 111 11.36 -8.55 -16.04
C ILE A 111 11.29 -9.93 -16.71
N ARG A 112 10.35 -10.73 -16.24
CA ARG A 112 10.21 -12.11 -16.67
C ARG A 112 8.78 -12.61 -16.43
N ASN A 113 8.17 -13.24 -17.44
CA ASN A 113 6.95 -14.01 -17.23
C ASN A 113 7.30 -15.31 -16.50
N TRP A 114 6.89 -15.41 -15.21
CA TRP A 114 7.10 -16.59 -14.36
C TRP A 114 5.78 -17.24 -13.92
N TRP A 115 4.65 -16.63 -14.27
CA TRP A 115 3.32 -17.15 -14.00
C TRP A 115 3.01 -18.32 -14.93
N THR A 116 2.24 -19.29 -14.44
CA THR A 116 1.57 -20.24 -15.32
C THR A 116 0.42 -19.55 -16.06
N ASP A 117 0.04 -20.07 -17.19
CA ASP A 117 -1.11 -19.53 -17.96
C ASP A 117 -2.40 -19.59 -17.13
N GLU A 118 -2.57 -20.64 -16.29
CA GLU A 118 -3.71 -20.81 -15.41
C GLU A 118 -3.73 -19.76 -14.29
N ASP A 119 -2.61 -19.53 -13.62
CA ASP A 119 -2.49 -18.51 -12.55
C ASP A 119 -2.76 -17.12 -13.11
N ALA A 120 -2.19 -16.80 -14.28
CA ALA A 120 -2.39 -15.52 -14.94
C ALA A 120 -3.87 -15.30 -15.32
N ALA A 121 -4.54 -16.33 -15.85
CA ALA A 121 -5.97 -16.25 -16.19
C ALA A 121 -6.86 -16.07 -14.96
N GLN A 122 -6.57 -16.79 -13.87
CA GLN A 122 -7.30 -16.62 -12.61
C GLN A 122 -7.07 -15.26 -11.97
N PHE A 123 -5.85 -14.75 -12.01
CA PHE A 123 -5.52 -13.41 -11.54
C PHE A 123 -6.29 -12.35 -12.33
N GLU A 124 -6.32 -12.46 -13.67
CA GLU A 124 -7.06 -11.54 -14.54
C GLU A 124 -8.56 -11.49 -14.20
N VAL A 125 -9.20 -12.64 -13.93
CA VAL A 125 -10.62 -12.69 -13.54
C VAL A 125 -10.84 -11.92 -12.23
N ARG A 126 -9.98 -12.13 -11.24
CA ARG A 126 -10.09 -11.48 -9.92
C ARG A 126 -9.83 -9.99 -9.99
N THR A 127 -8.82 -9.58 -10.77
CA THR A 127 -8.49 -8.15 -10.94
C THR A 127 -9.56 -7.40 -11.71
N LYS A 128 -10.18 -7.99 -12.74
CA LYS A 128 -11.35 -7.40 -13.42
C LYS A 128 -12.53 -7.15 -12.47
N SER A 129 -12.78 -8.08 -11.56
CA SER A 129 -13.83 -7.90 -10.55
C SER A 129 -13.48 -6.76 -9.58
N LEU A 130 -12.20 -6.65 -9.18
CA LEU A 130 -11.75 -5.57 -8.30
C LEU A 130 -11.80 -4.20 -9.00
N ILE A 131 -11.40 -4.12 -10.28
CA ILE A 131 -11.53 -2.92 -11.12
C ILE A 131 -12.98 -2.44 -11.12
N ALA A 132 -13.93 -3.32 -11.46
CA ALA A 132 -15.34 -2.98 -11.51
C ALA A 132 -15.87 -2.46 -10.16
N GLN A 133 -15.44 -3.05 -9.02
CA GLN A 133 -15.82 -2.55 -7.70
C GLN A 133 -15.37 -1.11 -7.44
N TYR A 134 -14.19 -0.71 -7.95
CA TYR A 134 -13.67 0.64 -7.73
C TYR A 134 -14.23 1.66 -8.74
N GLU A 135 -14.63 1.24 -9.94
CA GLU A 135 -15.33 2.07 -10.91
C GLU A 135 -16.72 2.52 -10.42
N ASP A 136 -17.33 1.78 -9.50
CA ASP A 136 -18.58 2.15 -8.85
C ASP A 136 -18.42 3.23 -7.76
N PHE A 137 -17.19 3.59 -7.38
CA PHE A 137 -16.94 4.62 -6.39
C PHE A 137 -16.85 6.01 -7.03
N CYS A 138 -17.94 6.75 -6.97
CA CYS A 138 -18.08 8.09 -7.56
C CYS A 138 -18.24 9.15 -6.47
N PRO A 139 -17.17 9.84 -6.05
CA PRO A 139 -17.27 10.90 -5.05
C PRO A 139 -17.97 12.15 -5.57
N PHE A 140 -18.13 12.27 -6.90
CA PHE A 140 -18.88 13.31 -7.58
C PHE A 140 -19.79 12.68 -8.65
N ASP A 141 -20.91 13.33 -8.97
CA ASP A 141 -21.86 12.82 -9.98
C ASP A 141 -21.23 12.68 -11.38
N ASP A 142 -20.19 13.45 -11.66
CA ASP A 142 -19.49 13.52 -12.94
C ASP A 142 -18.11 12.84 -12.93
N LEU A 143 -17.68 12.26 -11.80
CA LEU A 143 -16.33 11.69 -11.68
C LEU A 143 -16.27 10.50 -10.73
N CYS A 144 -15.92 9.35 -11.29
CA CYS A 144 -15.67 8.12 -10.54
C CYS A 144 -14.17 7.78 -10.45
N THR A 145 -13.83 6.89 -9.57
CA THR A 145 -12.47 6.32 -9.48
C THR A 145 -12.19 5.51 -10.75
N ASN A 146 -10.97 5.62 -11.27
CA ASN A 146 -10.52 4.76 -12.35
C ASN A 146 -9.96 3.46 -11.75
N GLY A 147 -10.76 2.40 -11.79
CA GLY A 147 -10.42 1.11 -11.18
C GLY A 147 -9.18 0.46 -11.79
N GLU A 148 -8.96 0.62 -13.10
CA GLU A 148 -7.77 0.10 -13.79
C GLU A 148 -6.50 0.86 -13.38
N PHE A 149 -6.58 2.20 -13.34
CA PHE A 149 -5.44 3.04 -12.95
C PHE A 149 -5.03 2.84 -11.48
N THR A 150 -5.98 2.53 -10.61
CA THR A 150 -5.72 2.32 -9.17
C THR A 150 -5.56 0.85 -8.80
N LEU A 151 -5.52 -0.07 -9.75
CA LEU A 151 -5.57 -1.51 -9.50
C LEU A 151 -4.46 -2.01 -8.58
N GLY A 152 -3.21 -1.65 -8.84
CA GLY A 152 -2.06 -2.10 -8.03
C GLY A 152 -2.20 -1.72 -6.56
N GLU A 153 -2.60 -0.48 -6.30
CA GLU A 153 -2.85 0.03 -4.96
C GLU A 153 -4.04 -0.66 -4.28
N ASN A 154 -5.09 -0.94 -5.05
CA ASN A 154 -6.28 -1.64 -4.54
C ASN A 154 -5.97 -3.11 -4.20
N ILE A 155 -5.09 -3.76 -4.96
CA ILE A 155 -4.55 -5.09 -4.67
C ILE A 155 -3.73 -5.05 -3.37
N GLY A 156 -2.83 -4.06 -3.25
CA GLY A 156 -2.03 -3.84 -2.05
C GLY A 156 -2.89 -3.66 -0.80
N ASP A 157 -3.91 -2.81 -0.86
CA ASP A 157 -4.81 -2.55 0.27
C ASP A 157 -5.62 -3.78 0.67
N LEU A 158 -6.22 -4.50 -0.29
CA LEU A 158 -7.00 -5.71 -0.03
C LEU A 158 -6.12 -6.84 0.52
N GLY A 159 -4.96 -7.05 -0.10
CA GLY A 159 -3.96 -8.03 0.36
C GLY A 159 -3.42 -7.66 1.73
N GLY A 160 -3.10 -6.39 1.93
CA GLY A 160 -2.53 -5.85 3.16
C GLY A 160 -3.39 -6.08 4.39
N ILE A 161 -4.65 -5.65 4.34
CA ILE A 161 -5.58 -5.88 5.47
C ILE A 161 -5.90 -7.36 5.67
N THR A 162 -5.96 -8.15 4.60
CA THR A 162 -6.18 -9.60 4.69
C THR A 162 -5.01 -10.29 5.41
N ILE A 163 -3.78 -9.98 5.04
CA ILE A 163 -2.56 -10.53 5.65
C ILE A 163 -2.45 -10.07 7.10
N ALA A 164 -2.68 -8.78 7.36
CA ALA A 164 -2.60 -8.22 8.71
C ALA A 164 -3.61 -8.88 9.68
N LEU A 165 -4.85 -9.11 9.22
CA LEU A 165 -5.85 -9.79 10.04
C LEU A 165 -5.45 -11.24 10.35
N LYS A 166 -4.94 -11.98 9.36
CA LYS A 166 -4.45 -13.35 9.58
C LYS A 166 -3.24 -13.36 10.53
N ALA A 167 -2.32 -12.41 10.38
CA ALA A 167 -1.16 -12.29 11.25
C ALA A 167 -1.57 -11.95 12.69
N TYR A 168 -2.54 -11.06 12.88
CA TYR A 168 -3.13 -10.78 14.20
C TYR A 168 -3.74 -12.04 14.82
N GLN A 169 -4.56 -12.77 14.06
CA GLN A 169 -5.18 -14.01 14.55
C GLN A 169 -4.13 -15.05 14.91
N ALA A 170 -3.06 -15.17 14.11
CA ALA A 170 -1.96 -16.08 14.41
C ALA A 170 -1.17 -15.67 15.67
N SER A 171 -1.00 -14.38 15.93
CA SER A 171 -0.30 -13.87 17.12
C SER A 171 -1.01 -14.17 18.45
N LEU A 172 -2.29 -14.51 18.39
CA LEU A 172 -3.06 -14.89 19.57
C LEU A 172 -2.77 -16.33 20.05
N GLU A 173 -2.05 -17.14 19.24
CA GLU A 173 -1.66 -18.53 19.57
C GLU A 173 -2.84 -19.42 20.02
N GLY A 174 -4.05 -19.11 19.54
CA GLY A 174 -5.29 -19.81 19.88
C GLY A 174 -6.03 -19.24 21.11
N GLU A 175 -5.45 -18.26 21.79
CA GLU A 175 -6.13 -17.58 22.88
C GLU A 175 -7.18 -16.58 22.35
N PRO A 176 -8.28 -16.35 23.09
CA PRO A 176 -9.28 -15.37 22.69
C PRO A 176 -8.71 -13.95 22.75
N ALA A 177 -8.95 -13.16 21.68
CA ALA A 177 -8.60 -11.76 21.69
C ALA A 177 -9.31 -11.00 22.82
N PRO A 178 -8.63 -10.07 23.53
CA PRO A 178 -9.28 -9.27 24.56
C PRO A 178 -10.38 -8.40 23.95
N VAL A 179 -11.49 -8.24 24.67
CA VAL A 179 -12.52 -7.24 24.36
C VAL A 179 -12.17 -5.97 25.13
N LEU A 180 -11.88 -4.89 24.40
CA LEU A 180 -11.53 -3.58 24.96
C LEU A 180 -12.50 -2.52 24.43
N ASP A 181 -12.96 -1.63 25.30
CA ASP A 181 -13.93 -0.59 24.95
C ASP A 181 -15.17 -1.14 24.21
N SER A 182 -15.63 -2.32 24.63
CA SER A 182 -16.74 -3.06 24.01
C SER A 182 -16.49 -3.50 22.56
N MET A 183 -15.23 -3.49 22.09
CA MET A 183 -14.84 -3.93 20.74
C MET A 183 -14.00 -5.20 20.80
N THR A 184 -14.28 -6.11 19.87
CA THR A 184 -13.46 -7.32 19.66
C THR A 184 -12.11 -6.96 19.04
N GLY A 185 -11.12 -7.87 19.11
CA GLY A 185 -9.84 -7.67 18.45
C GLY A 185 -9.98 -7.46 16.95
N VAL A 186 -10.83 -8.24 16.27
CA VAL A 186 -11.08 -8.11 14.81
C VAL A 186 -11.68 -6.73 14.48
N GLN A 187 -12.63 -6.24 15.26
CA GLN A 187 -13.15 -4.88 15.08
C GLN A 187 -12.05 -3.83 15.21
N ARG A 188 -11.14 -3.97 16.19
CA ARG A 188 -10.04 -3.03 16.38
C ARG A 188 -8.99 -3.09 15.25
N VAL A 189 -8.74 -4.27 14.65
CA VAL A 189 -7.91 -4.35 13.43
C VAL A 189 -8.51 -3.51 12.31
N PHE A 190 -9.80 -3.68 12.01
CA PHE A 190 -10.46 -2.89 10.95
C PHE A 190 -10.53 -1.40 11.27
N LEU A 191 -10.74 -1.03 12.53
CA LEU A 191 -10.73 0.38 12.96
C LEU A 191 -9.33 1.00 12.89
N GLY A 192 -8.29 0.24 13.25
CA GLY A 192 -6.89 0.65 13.07
C GLY A 192 -6.57 0.92 11.61
N PHE A 193 -7.00 0.04 10.71
CA PHE A 193 -6.88 0.23 9.27
C PHE A 193 -7.63 1.48 8.77
N ALA A 194 -8.87 1.68 9.20
CA ALA A 194 -9.63 2.88 8.83
C ALA A 194 -8.99 4.18 9.35
N GLN A 195 -8.35 4.12 10.51
CA GLN A 195 -7.74 5.29 11.14
C GLN A 195 -6.54 5.84 10.35
N ILE A 196 -5.72 4.99 9.72
CA ILE A 196 -4.58 5.45 8.93
C ILE A 196 -5.00 6.19 7.65
N TRP A 197 -6.21 5.92 7.15
CA TRP A 197 -6.78 6.57 5.96
C TRP A 197 -7.66 7.78 6.28
N ARG A 198 -7.80 8.15 7.54
CA ARG A 198 -8.65 9.27 7.93
C ARG A 198 -8.11 10.60 7.42
N ALA A 199 -8.69 11.11 6.36
CA ALA A 199 -8.31 12.35 5.71
C ALA A 199 -9.53 13.21 5.36
N LYS A 200 -9.31 14.51 5.20
CA LYS A 200 -10.28 15.44 4.63
C LYS A 200 -9.59 16.26 3.54
N MET A 201 -10.17 16.27 2.37
CA MET A 201 -9.63 16.93 1.18
C MET A 201 -10.64 17.93 0.61
N ARG A 202 -10.17 19.00 -0.02
CA ARG A 202 -11.03 19.90 -0.79
C ARG A 202 -11.41 19.26 -2.10
N ASP A 203 -12.55 19.63 -2.66
CA ASP A 203 -13.09 19.02 -3.88
C ASP A 203 -12.13 19.11 -5.07
N GLU A 204 -11.48 20.26 -5.26
CA GLU A 204 -10.51 20.46 -6.35
C GLU A 204 -9.30 19.53 -6.20
N ALA A 205 -8.78 19.38 -4.98
CA ALA A 205 -7.67 18.47 -4.69
C ALA A 205 -8.08 17.00 -4.85
N LEU A 206 -9.31 16.64 -4.47
CA LEU A 206 -9.85 15.31 -4.66
C LEU A 206 -10.03 14.98 -6.15
N ARG A 207 -10.55 15.92 -6.95
CA ARG A 207 -10.65 15.76 -8.42
C ARG A 207 -9.27 15.57 -9.05
N GLN A 208 -8.27 16.35 -8.62
CA GLN A 208 -6.90 16.21 -9.10
C GLN A 208 -6.32 14.85 -8.70
N LEU A 209 -6.53 14.39 -7.46
CA LEU A 209 -6.08 13.07 -7.00
C LEU A 209 -6.64 11.97 -7.90
N ILE A 210 -7.96 11.95 -8.14
CA ILE A 210 -8.60 10.92 -8.99
C ILE A 210 -8.01 10.92 -10.40
N ALA A 211 -7.69 12.09 -10.94
CA ALA A 211 -7.19 12.22 -12.31
C ALA A 211 -5.70 11.83 -12.47
N THR A 212 -4.88 11.94 -11.41
CA THR A 212 -3.42 11.90 -11.56
C THR A 212 -2.69 10.95 -10.62
N ASN A 213 -3.38 10.42 -9.59
CA ASN A 213 -2.75 9.59 -8.57
C ASN A 213 -3.20 8.13 -8.71
N PRO A 214 -2.28 7.15 -8.69
CA PRO A 214 -2.64 5.73 -8.77
C PRO A 214 -3.31 5.19 -7.51
N HIS A 215 -3.45 6.00 -6.46
CA HIS A 215 -4.16 5.64 -5.24
C HIS A 215 -5.61 6.12 -5.31
N ALA A 216 -6.54 5.25 -4.98
CA ALA A 216 -7.93 5.66 -4.78
C ALA A 216 -8.07 6.66 -3.62
N PRO A 217 -9.13 7.49 -3.58
CA PRO A 217 -9.43 8.34 -2.42
C PRO A 217 -9.45 7.55 -1.11
N SER A 218 -8.95 8.15 -0.03
CA SER A 218 -8.77 7.49 1.29
C SER A 218 -10.02 6.77 1.81
N GLN A 219 -11.21 7.33 1.54
CA GLN A 219 -12.48 6.67 1.86
C GLN A 219 -12.61 5.30 1.16
N TYR A 220 -12.17 5.19 -0.07
CA TYR A 220 -12.28 3.97 -0.86
C TYR A 220 -11.12 3.01 -0.60
N ARG A 221 -9.96 3.52 -0.20
CA ARG A 221 -8.86 2.70 0.35
C ARG A 221 -9.27 1.98 1.64
N THR A 222 -10.22 2.52 2.40
CA THR A 222 -10.82 1.86 3.57
C THR A 222 -11.97 0.95 3.16
N ASN A 223 -12.98 1.51 2.49
CA ASN A 223 -14.26 0.84 2.27
C ASN A 223 -14.19 -0.24 1.17
N GLY A 224 -13.34 -0.05 0.18
CA GLY A 224 -13.15 -1.00 -0.92
C GLY A 224 -12.61 -2.36 -0.44
N PRO A 225 -11.49 -2.41 0.28
CA PRO A 225 -10.95 -3.66 0.80
C PRO A 225 -11.89 -4.39 1.76
N VAL A 226 -12.39 -3.70 2.79
CA VAL A 226 -13.13 -4.37 3.89
C VAL A 226 -14.41 -5.06 3.41
N ARG A 227 -15.10 -4.54 2.40
CA ARG A 227 -16.31 -5.14 1.84
C ARG A 227 -16.07 -6.48 1.13
N ASN A 228 -14.82 -6.88 0.95
CA ASN A 228 -14.42 -8.16 0.38
C ASN A 228 -14.11 -9.23 1.45
N LEU A 229 -13.95 -8.84 2.74
CA LEU A 229 -13.55 -9.75 3.81
C LEU A 229 -14.76 -10.28 4.61
N PRO A 230 -15.00 -11.59 4.62
CA PRO A 230 -16.08 -12.19 5.42
C PRO A 230 -16.04 -11.78 6.90
N GLU A 231 -14.85 -11.69 7.47
CA GLU A 231 -14.62 -11.34 8.87
C GLU A 231 -15.12 -9.94 9.22
N TRP A 232 -15.14 -9.01 8.25
CA TRP A 232 -15.70 -7.68 8.46
C TRP A 232 -17.23 -7.73 8.60
N TYR A 233 -17.90 -8.56 7.79
CA TYR A 233 -19.35 -8.76 7.89
C TYR A 233 -19.75 -9.33 9.24
N GLU A 234 -19.00 -10.32 9.72
CA GLU A 234 -19.23 -10.93 11.03
C GLU A 234 -18.95 -9.94 12.16
N ALA A 235 -17.83 -9.21 12.10
CA ALA A 235 -17.42 -8.28 13.14
C ALA A 235 -18.39 -7.11 13.36
N PHE A 236 -19.02 -6.63 12.29
CA PHE A 236 -19.90 -5.46 12.32
C PHE A 236 -21.38 -5.78 12.03
N ASN A 237 -21.75 -7.07 11.97
CA ASN A 237 -23.11 -7.53 11.64
C ASN A 237 -23.67 -6.89 10.37
N VAL A 238 -22.86 -6.84 9.31
CA VAL A 238 -23.21 -6.22 8.04
C VAL A 238 -24.21 -7.10 7.28
N THR A 239 -25.33 -6.52 6.89
CA THR A 239 -26.44 -7.19 6.20
C THR A 239 -26.68 -6.57 4.82
N PRO A 240 -27.49 -7.20 3.95
CA PRO A 240 -27.84 -6.65 2.64
C PRO A 240 -28.42 -5.24 2.64
N ASP A 241 -28.95 -4.77 3.77
CA ASP A 241 -29.51 -3.44 3.91
C ASP A 241 -28.43 -2.33 4.11
N ASN A 242 -27.17 -2.73 4.29
CA ASN A 242 -26.07 -1.79 4.48
C ASN A 242 -25.45 -1.37 3.15
N ALA A 243 -25.14 -0.08 3.01
CA ALA A 243 -24.64 0.51 1.75
C ALA A 243 -23.33 -0.10 1.22
N LEU A 244 -22.47 -0.66 2.09
CA LEU A 244 -21.21 -1.30 1.69
C LEU A 244 -21.35 -2.81 1.47
N TYR A 245 -22.56 -3.36 1.61
CA TYR A 245 -22.75 -4.79 1.40
C TYR A 245 -22.40 -5.22 -0.02
N LEU A 246 -21.63 -6.31 -0.13
CA LEU A 246 -21.46 -7.08 -1.36
C LEU A 246 -21.96 -8.51 -1.11
N PRO A 247 -22.72 -9.11 -2.02
CA PRO A 247 -23.07 -10.50 -1.92
C PRO A 247 -21.79 -11.37 -2.04
N PRO A 248 -21.76 -12.55 -1.40
CA PRO A 248 -20.53 -13.36 -1.31
C PRO A 248 -19.86 -13.64 -2.66
N GLU A 249 -20.64 -13.86 -3.70
CA GLU A 249 -20.16 -14.13 -5.07
C GLU A 249 -19.51 -12.94 -5.76
N ALA A 250 -19.78 -11.70 -5.29
CA ALA A 250 -19.17 -10.48 -5.79
C ALA A 250 -17.91 -10.06 -5.02
N ARG A 251 -17.60 -10.77 -3.92
CA ARG A 251 -16.41 -10.47 -3.11
C ARG A 251 -15.15 -11.02 -3.79
N VAL A 252 -14.13 -10.20 -3.86
CA VAL A 252 -12.84 -10.58 -4.45
C VAL A 252 -11.93 -11.15 -3.37
N LYS A 253 -11.39 -12.33 -3.64
CA LYS A 253 -10.31 -12.94 -2.88
C LYS A 253 -9.11 -13.10 -3.82
N LEU A 254 -8.04 -12.37 -3.57
CA LEU A 254 -6.86 -12.36 -4.44
C LEU A 254 -5.98 -13.59 -4.19
N TRP A 255 -5.72 -13.90 -2.91
CA TRP A 255 -4.80 -14.96 -2.46
C TRP A 255 -5.46 -15.94 -1.49
#